data_426391f105a74b1fff208c75298be615
#
_entry.id   426391f105a74b1fff208c75298be615
#
_cell.length_a   1.000
_cell.length_b   1.000
_cell.length_c   1.000
_cell.angle_alpha   90.00
_cell.angle_beta   90.00
_cell.angle_gamma   90.00
#
_symmetry.space_group_name_H-M   'P 1'
#
loop_
_entity.id
_entity.type
_entity.pdbx_description
1 polymer ?
#
loop_
_entity_poly.entity_id
_entity_poly.type
_entity_poly.pdbx_seq_one_letter_code
_entity_poly.pdbx_strand_id
1 'polypeptide(L)'
;MTISSTTNTVSYTGNGSTTAFPVTFVFFGTATSAEIEVVEVVIATGAETVKSNGTHFTVSGGSGSTGTVTAATAPASTGKWGI
;
A
#
# COMPACT_ATOMS: atom_id res chain seq x y z
N MET A 1 -13.19 20.10 -1.55
CA MET A 1 -11.73 20.30 -1.40
C MET A 1 -10.98 19.35 -2.31
N THR A 2 -9.95 19.83 -2.92
CA THR A 2 -9.15 19.01 -3.82
C THR A 2 -7.80 18.69 -3.19
N ILE A 3 -7.45 17.43 -3.19
CA ILE A 3 -6.14 16.99 -2.79
C ILE A 3 -5.36 16.76 -4.08
N SER A 4 -4.45 17.64 -4.37
CA SER A 4 -3.66 17.54 -5.60
C SER A 4 -2.26 17.00 -5.35
N SER A 5 -1.93 16.69 -4.12
CA SER A 5 -0.59 16.24 -3.79
C SER A 5 -0.34 14.84 -4.35
N THR A 6 0.71 14.72 -5.15
CA THR A 6 1.17 13.42 -5.63
C THR A 6 2.12 12.75 -4.64
N THR A 7 2.49 13.44 -3.58
CA THR A 7 3.40 12.90 -2.57
C THR A 7 2.71 11.92 -1.63
N ASN A 8 1.38 11.83 -1.69
CA ASN A 8 0.60 10.91 -0.86
C ASN A 8 0.37 9.57 -1.55
N THR A 9 1.17 9.25 -2.55
CA THR A 9 1.08 7.99 -3.25
C THR A 9 2.47 7.43 -3.47
N VAL A 10 2.56 6.11 -3.42
CA VAL A 10 3.78 5.38 -3.74
C VAL A 10 3.36 4.03 -4.31
N SER A 11 4.14 3.50 -5.24
CA SER A 11 3.80 2.21 -5.83
C SER A 11 5.04 1.33 -5.91
N TYR A 12 4.79 0.01 -5.83
CA TYR A 12 5.84 -1.00 -5.84
C TYR A 12 5.41 -2.16 -6.71
N THR A 13 6.31 -2.59 -7.59
CA THR A 13 6.08 -3.79 -8.37
C THR A 13 6.37 -5.00 -7.49
N GLY A 14 5.50 -5.99 -7.52
CA GLY A 14 5.70 -7.22 -6.79
C GLY A 14 6.85 -8.03 -7.37
N ASN A 15 7.42 -8.92 -6.55
CA ASN A 15 8.48 -9.82 -6.99
C ASN A 15 8.33 -11.24 -6.42
N GLY A 16 7.19 -11.50 -5.77
CA GLY A 16 6.92 -12.80 -5.18
C GLY A 16 7.64 -13.07 -3.86
N SER A 17 8.45 -12.14 -3.39
CA SER A 17 9.26 -12.33 -2.19
C SER A 17 9.14 -11.19 -1.19
N THR A 18 9.10 -9.96 -1.67
CA THR A 18 9.07 -8.78 -0.82
C THR A 18 7.68 -8.57 -0.24
N THR A 19 7.60 -8.43 1.09
CA THR A 19 6.35 -8.15 1.78
C THR A 19 6.32 -6.77 2.44
N ALA A 20 7.46 -6.17 2.69
CA ALA A 20 7.53 -4.87 3.36
C ALA A 20 7.65 -3.76 2.33
N PHE A 21 6.71 -2.81 2.37
CA PHE A 21 6.66 -1.70 1.44
C PHE A 21 6.64 -0.40 2.22
N PRO A 22 7.74 0.37 2.22
CA PRO A 22 7.78 1.63 2.94
C PRO A 22 6.76 2.62 2.40
N VAL A 23 6.04 3.28 3.30
CA VAL A 23 5.16 4.39 2.95
C VAL A 23 5.98 5.66 3.13
N THR A 24 6.19 6.37 2.04
CA THR A 24 7.11 7.51 2.02
C THR A 24 6.46 8.83 2.38
N PHE A 25 5.17 8.81 2.64
CA PHE A 25 4.44 10.01 3.05
C PHE A 25 3.86 9.81 4.44
N VAL A 26 3.54 10.92 5.09
CA VAL A 26 2.92 10.93 6.42
C VAL A 26 1.45 10.55 6.30
N PHE A 27 0.97 9.73 7.20
CA PHE A 27 -0.45 9.37 7.26
C PHE A 27 -0.91 9.30 8.71
N PHE A 28 -2.22 9.27 8.90
CA PHE A 28 -2.83 9.24 10.23
C PHE A 28 -3.43 7.87 10.49
N GLY A 29 -3.63 7.56 11.79
CA GLY A 29 -4.07 6.26 12.21
C GLY A 29 -2.93 5.25 12.26
N THR A 30 -3.19 4.11 12.87
CA THR A 30 -2.21 3.02 13.01
C THR A 30 -2.89 1.69 12.77
N ALA A 31 -2.12 0.71 12.34
CA ALA A 31 -2.59 -0.66 12.09
C ALA A 31 -3.88 -0.62 11.25
N THR A 32 -4.97 -1.24 11.72
CA THR A 32 -6.20 -1.31 10.95
C THR A 32 -6.96 0.01 10.89
N SER A 33 -6.57 1.01 11.69
CA SER A 33 -7.15 2.34 11.65
C SER A 33 -6.41 3.29 10.73
N ALA A 34 -5.31 2.86 10.14
CA ALA A 34 -4.49 3.72 9.28
C ALA A 34 -5.28 4.18 8.07
N GLU A 35 -5.14 5.46 7.73
CA GLU A 35 -5.77 6.04 6.56
C GLU A 35 -4.94 5.74 5.32
N ILE A 36 -4.78 4.47 5.03
CA ILE A 36 -4.00 3.94 3.92
C ILE A 36 -4.91 3.06 3.08
N GLU A 37 -4.90 3.31 1.78
CA GLU A 37 -5.57 2.45 0.81
C GLU A 37 -4.52 1.79 -0.06
N VAL A 38 -4.65 0.49 -0.26
CA VAL A 38 -3.76 -0.28 -1.12
C VAL A 38 -4.58 -0.86 -2.26
N VAL A 39 -4.13 -0.61 -3.48
CA VAL A 39 -4.75 -1.15 -4.69
C VAL A 39 -3.73 -1.99 -5.43
N GLU A 40 -4.10 -3.22 -5.74
CA GLU A 40 -3.28 -4.08 -6.56
C GLU A 40 -3.71 -3.95 -8.02
N VAL A 41 -2.74 -3.72 -8.90
CA VAL A 41 -2.97 -3.64 -10.34
C VAL A 41 -2.26 -4.80 -11.00
N VAL A 42 -3.02 -5.57 -11.79
CA VAL A 42 -2.42 -6.61 -12.64
C VAL A 42 -1.82 -5.92 -13.85
N ILE A 43 -0.49 -5.96 -13.96
CA ILE A 43 0.24 -5.17 -14.95
C ILE A 43 -0.19 -5.52 -16.37
N ALA A 44 -0.41 -6.81 -16.65
CA ALA A 44 -0.74 -7.26 -17.99
C ALA A 44 -2.12 -6.81 -18.46
N THR A 45 -3.08 -6.63 -17.55
CA THR A 45 -4.47 -6.35 -17.92
C THR A 45 -4.95 -5.00 -17.41
N GLY A 46 -4.25 -4.41 -16.44
CA GLY A 46 -4.68 -3.18 -15.78
C GLY A 46 -5.82 -3.39 -14.79
N ALA A 47 -6.21 -4.63 -14.50
CA ALA A 47 -7.26 -4.89 -13.53
C ALA A 47 -6.84 -4.47 -12.14
N GLU A 48 -7.75 -3.80 -11.41
CA GLU A 48 -7.46 -3.27 -10.09
C GLU A 48 -8.30 -3.98 -9.02
N THR A 49 -7.68 -4.23 -7.89
CA THR A 49 -8.35 -4.82 -6.73
C THR A 49 -7.93 -4.05 -5.49
N VAL A 50 -8.91 -3.54 -4.73
CA VAL A 50 -8.64 -2.88 -3.46
C VAL A 50 -8.33 -3.95 -2.43
N LYS A 51 -7.21 -3.80 -1.74
CA LYS A 51 -6.80 -4.73 -0.68
C LYS A 51 -7.35 -4.27 0.66
N SER A 52 -7.68 -5.21 1.51
CA SER A 52 -8.26 -4.92 2.82
C SER A 52 -7.17 -4.84 3.88
N ASN A 53 -7.15 -3.74 4.61
CA ASN A 53 -6.24 -3.56 5.74
C ASN A 53 -6.61 -4.55 6.85
N GLY A 54 -5.62 -5.25 7.35
CA GLY A 54 -5.80 -6.26 8.36
C GLY A 54 -6.02 -7.67 7.82
N THR A 55 -6.42 -7.79 6.54
CA THR A 55 -6.63 -9.08 5.88
C THR A 55 -5.53 -9.35 4.87
N HIS A 56 -5.32 -8.45 3.93
CA HIS A 56 -4.33 -8.61 2.87
C HIS A 56 -2.99 -7.97 3.24
N PHE A 57 -3.01 -7.02 4.14
CA PHE A 57 -1.80 -6.35 4.59
C PHE A 57 -2.00 -5.82 6.01
N THR A 58 -0.91 -5.46 6.65
CA THR A 58 -0.91 -4.76 7.93
C THR A 58 -0.09 -3.48 7.77
N VAL A 59 -0.38 -2.49 8.62
CA VAL A 59 0.30 -1.21 8.59
C VAL A 59 0.99 -0.99 9.92
N SER A 60 2.26 -0.55 9.87
CA SER A 60 3.00 -0.12 11.03
C SER A 60 3.43 1.33 10.86
N GLY A 61 3.65 2.02 11.96
CA GLY A 61 3.95 3.44 11.93
C GLY A 61 2.69 4.28 11.73
N GLY A 62 2.82 5.43 11.09
CA GLY A 62 1.72 6.35 10.89
C GLY A 62 1.51 7.25 12.09
N SER A 63 0.25 7.65 12.35
CA SER A 63 -0.11 8.54 13.44
C SER A 63 0.64 9.88 13.36
N GLY A 64 0.70 10.44 12.16
CA GLY A 64 1.44 11.67 11.90
C GLY A 64 2.86 11.45 11.46
N SER A 65 3.24 10.21 11.15
CA SER A 65 4.56 9.84 10.64
C SER A 65 4.43 8.93 9.44
N THR A 66 5.56 8.63 8.82
CA THR A 66 5.61 7.60 7.79
C THR A 66 5.54 6.22 8.43
N GLY A 67 5.38 5.19 7.63
CA GLY A 67 5.30 3.83 8.15
C GLY A 67 5.61 2.81 7.08
N THR A 68 5.12 1.60 7.28
CA THR A 68 5.36 0.47 6.39
C THR A 68 4.07 -0.33 6.22
N VAL A 69 3.78 -0.71 4.98
CA VAL A 69 2.74 -1.68 4.66
C VAL A 69 3.42 -3.04 4.52
N THR A 70 2.92 -4.02 5.26
CA THR A 70 3.45 -5.39 5.19
C THR A 70 2.39 -6.29 4.60
N ALA A 71 2.66 -6.86 3.44
CA ALA A 71 1.73 -7.76 2.78
C ALA A 71 1.66 -9.11 3.50
N ALA A 72 0.46 -9.64 3.63
CA ALA A 72 0.27 -10.98 4.19
C ALA A 72 0.86 -12.05 3.26
N THR A 73 0.75 -11.81 1.96
CA THR A 73 1.38 -12.64 0.93
C THR A 73 2.11 -11.73 -0.03
N ALA A 74 3.36 -12.05 -0.34
CA ALA A 74 4.16 -11.24 -1.23
C ALA A 74 3.47 -11.10 -2.59
N PRO A 75 3.34 -9.87 -3.12
CA PRO A 75 2.75 -9.68 -4.43
C PRO A 75 3.59 -10.34 -5.52
N ALA A 76 2.91 -10.97 -6.47
CA ALA A 76 3.57 -11.59 -7.60
C ALA A 76 4.20 -10.53 -8.51
N SER A 77 5.18 -10.93 -9.30
CA SER A 77 5.85 -10.02 -10.23
C SER A 77 4.91 -9.50 -11.32
N THR A 78 3.76 -10.12 -11.50
CA THR A 78 2.73 -9.68 -12.44
C THR A 78 1.81 -8.63 -11.87
N GLY A 79 1.97 -8.27 -10.59
CA GLY A 79 1.15 -7.28 -9.91
C GLY A 79 1.98 -6.12 -9.41
N LYS A 80 1.28 -5.01 -9.20
CA LYS A 80 1.87 -3.79 -8.63
C LYS A 80 0.93 -3.28 -7.55
N TRP A 81 1.49 -2.90 -6.41
CA TRP A 81 0.73 -2.33 -5.30
C TRP A 81 0.90 -0.82 -5.30
N GLY A 82 -0.22 -0.11 -5.40
CA GLY A 82 -0.28 1.34 -5.20
C GLY A 82 -0.80 1.63 -3.79
N ILE A 83 -0.12 2.50 -3.10
CA ILE A 83 -0.45 2.86 -1.72
C ILE A 83 -0.88 4.31 -1.64
#